data_c33b5fa4671c6c42a0e69309cac9c070
#
_entry.id   c33b5fa4671c6c42a0e69309cac9c070
#
_cell.length_a   1.000
_cell.length_b   1.000
_cell.length_c   1.000
_cell.angle_alpha   90.00
_cell.angle_beta   90.00
_cell.angle_gamma   90.00
#
_symmetry.space_group_name_H-M   'P 1'
#
loop_
_entity.id
_entity.type
_entity.pdbx_description
1 polymer ?
#
loop_
_entity_poly.entity_id
_entity_poly.type
_entity_poly.pdbx_seq_one_letter_code
_entity_poly.pdbx_strand_id
1 'polypeptide(L)'
;MEKNSVWYLAGICLIGVVIGIIFVGVLTSVVHWAGTEKFCGEFCHSMDVTYAAYKKGDHFRTASGVTAGCSDCHLKNESNHFAGPIDYTALLIDKAIAGSKSLFGEIRGTMSTPEKQIEKRPEMATAVHQQMIDRNFSACRGCHDVERMYDPKKPLIGAIHKGMGPNAEKKVDCLACHPTAGHNYGYVIPFKACLLYTSDAA
;
A
#
# COMPACT_ATOMS: atom_id res chain seq x y z
N MET A 1 -2.74 7.25 59.01
CA MET A 1 -3.00 6.18 58.03
C MET A 1 -3.23 6.71 56.60
N GLU A 2 -3.68 7.91 56.35
CA GLU A 2 -3.97 8.45 55.01
C GLU A 2 -2.75 8.72 54.13
N LYS A 3 -1.64 9.17 54.67
CA LYS A 3 -0.45 9.59 53.92
C LYS A 3 0.19 8.42 53.13
N ASN A 4 0.17 7.20 53.68
CA ASN A 4 0.72 6.01 53.03
C ASN A 4 -0.18 5.52 51.90
N SER A 5 -1.49 5.73 51.95
CA SER A 5 -2.45 5.37 50.90
C SER A 5 -2.25 6.17 49.63
N VAL A 6 -1.95 7.49 49.76
CA VAL A 6 -1.70 8.36 48.60
C VAL A 6 -0.43 7.92 47.81
N TRP A 7 0.65 7.62 48.55
CA TRP A 7 1.89 7.16 47.91
C TRP A 7 1.73 5.79 47.24
N TYR A 8 0.91 4.91 47.81
CA TYR A 8 0.61 3.60 47.21
C TYR A 8 -0.19 3.73 45.92
N LEU A 9 -1.21 4.60 45.92
CA LEU A 9 -1.99 4.91 44.71
C LEU A 9 -1.12 5.58 43.66
N ALA A 10 -0.28 6.54 44.02
CA ALA A 10 0.65 7.18 43.09
C ALA A 10 1.62 6.17 42.45
N GLY A 11 2.11 5.21 43.25
CA GLY A 11 2.97 4.13 42.75
C GLY A 11 2.25 3.21 41.74
N ILE A 12 1.00 2.84 42.04
CA ILE A 12 0.19 2.02 41.11
C ILE A 12 -0.08 2.78 39.79
N CYS A 13 -0.44 4.07 39.90
CA CYS A 13 -0.65 4.90 38.72
C CYS A 13 0.63 5.01 37.85
N LEU A 14 1.77 5.22 38.49
CA LEU A 14 3.06 5.32 37.81
C LEU A 14 3.38 4.00 37.05
N ILE A 15 3.20 2.87 37.72
CA ILE A 15 3.39 1.55 37.12
C ILE A 15 2.44 1.37 35.92
N GLY A 16 1.17 1.74 36.10
CA GLY A 16 0.19 1.69 35.00
C GLY A 16 0.58 2.55 33.80
N VAL A 17 1.08 3.76 34.03
CA VAL A 17 1.58 4.65 32.98
C VAL A 17 2.79 4.03 32.26
N VAL A 18 3.76 3.50 33.02
CA VAL A 18 4.95 2.85 32.42
C VAL A 18 4.55 1.65 31.57
N ILE A 19 3.68 0.79 32.08
CA ILE A 19 3.16 -0.36 31.31
C ILE A 19 2.43 0.11 30.06
N GLY A 20 1.60 1.15 30.16
CA GLY A 20 0.90 1.73 29.01
C GLY A 20 1.84 2.26 27.94
N ILE A 21 2.89 2.98 28.32
CA ILE A 21 3.92 3.48 27.38
C ILE A 21 4.63 2.31 26.67
N ILE A 22 5.05 1.29 27.44
CA ILE A 22 5.70 0.10 26.86
C ILE A 22 4.76 -0.61 25.88
N PHE A 23 3.50 -0.80 26.28
CA PHE A 23 2.50 -1.45 25.44
C PHE A 23 2.28 -0.72 24.11
N VAL A 24 2.10 0.61 24.17
CA VAL A 24 1.93 1.44 22.96
C VAL A 24 3.19 1.38 22.10
N GLY A 25 4.38 1.46 22.69
CA GLY A 25 5.64 1.37 21.97
C GLY A 25 5.80 0.04 21.24
N VAL A 26 5.51 -1.08 21.90
CA VAL A 26 5.55 -2.42 21.29
C VAL A 26 4.51 -2.55 20.19
N LEU A 27 3.28 -2.13 20.44
CA LEU A 27 2.20 -2.18 19.45
C LEU A 27 2.56 -1.38 18.19
N THR A 28 3.05 -0.16 18.36
CA THR A 28 3.48 0.70 17.24
C THR A 28 4.62 0.05 16.43
N SER A 29 5.59 -0.55 17.13
CA SER A 29 6.72 -1.24 16.49
C SER A 29 6.26 -2.46 15.68
N VAL A 30 5.33 -3.25 16.22
CA VAL A 30 4.75 -4.42 15.52
C VAL A 30 3.95 -3.97 14.30
N VAL A 31 3.13 -2.93 14.43
CA VAL A 31 2.34 -2.37 13.31
C VAL A 31 3.25 -1.84 12.21
N HIS A 32 4.34 -1.16 12.56
CA HIS A 32 5.31 -0.67 11.60
C HIS A 32 6.03 -1.84 10.90
N TRP A 33 6.53 -2.81 11.67
CA TRP A 33 7.19 -4.00 11.11
C TRP A 33 6.26 -4.79 10.17
N ALA A 34 4.98 -4.94 10.53
CA ALA A 34 3.97 -5.61 9.70
C ALA A 34 3.64 -4.86 8.39
N GLY A 35 4.10 -3.63 8.21
CA GLY A 35 4.01 -2.86 6.96
C GLY A 35 5.22 -3.00 6.04
N THR A 36 6.31 -3.63 6.51
CA THR A 36 7.53 -3.76 5.70
C THR A 36 7.40 -4.78 4.58
N GLU A 37 8.16 -4.59 3.52
CA GLU A 37 8.23 -5.55 2.41
C GLU A 37 8.76 -6.92 2.86
N LYS A 38 9.61 -6.97 3.88
CA LYS A 38 10.09 -8.23 4.48
C LYS A 38 8.95 -9.03 5.11
N PHE A 39 8.10 -8.36 5.88
CA PHE A 39 6.94 -9.03 6.47
C PHE A 39 5.98 -9.50 5.38
N CYS A 40 5.60 -8.62 4.47
CA CYS A 40 4.62 -8.95 3.44
C CYS A 40 5.15 -9.96 2.41
N GLY A 41 6.43 -9.88 2.04
CA GLY A 41 6.97 -10.63 0.93
C GLY A 41 7.81 -11.85 1.29
N GLU A 42 8.36 -11.91 2.53
CA GLU A 42 9.26 -13.01 2.93
C GLU A 42 8.65 -13.90 4.03
N PHE A 43 7.70 -13.37 4.81
CA PHE A 43 7.11 -14.13 5.91
C PHE A 43 6.01 -15.09 5.45
N CYS A 44 5.29 -14.76 4.37
CA CYS A 44 4.20 -15.58 3.84
C CYS A 44 4.55 -16.18 2.48
N HIS A 45 4.58 -17.51 2.37
CA HIS A 45 4.84 -18.23 1.10
C HIS A 45 3.84 -17.92 -0.01
N SER A 46 2.61 -17.53 0.34
CA SER A 46 1.60 -17.09 -0.61
C SER A 46 2.00 -15.84 -1.40
N MET A 47 3.06 -15.16 -0.99
CA MET A 47 3.56 -13.94 -1.64
C MET A 47 4.82 -14.15 -2.48
N ASP A 48 5.40 -15.35 -2.52
CA ASP A 48 6.70 -15.62 -3.14
C ASP A 48 6.77 -15.14 -4.60
N VAL A 49 5.78 -15.49 -5.43
CA VAL A 49 5.74 -15.11 -6.86
C VAL A 49 5.54 -13.59 -7.01
N THR A 50 4.67 -13.02 -6.18
CA THR A 50 4.37 -11.58 -6.21
C THR A 50 5.55 -10.76 -5.73
N TYR A 51 6.22 -11.19 -4.67
CA TYR A 51 7.42 -10.53 -4.16
C TYR A 51 8.60 -10.62 -5.14
N ALA A 52 8.76 -11.75 -5.83
CA ALA A 52 9.75 -11.88 -6.89
C ALA A 52 9.49 -10.92 -8.06
N ALA A 53 8.22 -10.70 -8.41
CA ALA A 53 7.81 -9.73 -9.43
C ALA A 53 7.99 -8.27 -8.97
N TYR A 54 7.72 -7.96 -7.70
CA TYR A 54 7.98 -6.66 -7.11
C TYR A 54 9.47 -6.30 -7.13
N LYS A 55 10.35 -7.24 -6.79
CA LYS A 55 11.82 -7.03 -6.85
C LYS A 55 12.35 -6.72 -8.26
N LYS A 56 11.59 -7.04 -9.30
CA LYS A 56 11.90 -6.69 -10.70
C LYS A 56 11.22 -5.40 -11.17
N GLY A 57 10.34 -4.83 -10.34
CA GLY A 57 9.62 -3.59 -10.64
C GLY A 57 10.44 -2.34 -10.35
N ASP A 58 10.06 -1.24 -10.99
CA ASP A 58 10.77 0.03 -10.90
C ASP A 58 10.72 0.65 -9.48
N HIS A 59 9.71 0.30 -8.68
CA HIS A 59 9.52 0.83 -7.33
C HIS A 59 10.36 0.13 -6.26
N PHE A 60 10.94 -1.02 -6.55
CA PHE A 60 11.83 -1.71 -5.60
C PHE A 60 13.19 -1.02 -5.48
N ARG A 61 13.73 -0.51 -6.60
CA ARG A 61 14.99 0.24 -6.63
C ARG A 61 14.86 1.41 -7.59
N THR A 62 14.44 2.54 -7.06
CA THR A 62 14.31 3.75 -7.87
C THR A 62 15.65 4.46 -8.02
N ALA A 63 15.81 5.23 -9.10
CA ALA A 63 16.99 6.05 -9.32
C ALA A 63 17.16 7.16 -8.26
N SER A 64 16.07 7.55 -7.58
CA SER A 64 16.09 8.52 -6.49
C SER A 64 16.49 7.93 -5.13
N GLY A 65 16.65 6.60 -5.03
CA GLY A 65 16.92 5.89 -3.78
C GLY A 65 15.67 5.67 -2.90
N VAL A 66 14.50 6.14 -3.32
CA VAL A 66 13.23 5.89 -2.62
C VAL A 66 12.71 4.52 -3.03
N THR A 67 12.36 3.68 -2.06
CA THR A 67 11.69 2.39 -2.28
C THR A 67 10.26 2.50 -1.81
N ALA A 68 9.29 2.22 -2.68
CA ALA A 68 7.89 2.11 -2.30
C ALA A 68 7.59 0.67 -1.87
N GLY A 69 7.33 0.45 -0.60
CA GLY A 69 7.01 -0.87 -0.05
C GLY A 69 5.61 -1.34 -0.41
N CYS A 70 5.29 -2.58 -0.02
CA CYS A 70 3.99 -3.18 -0.29
C CYS A 70 2.84 -2.36 0.31
N SER A 71 3.01 -1.90 1.55
CA SER A 71 2.02 -1.12 2.28
C SER A 71 1.75 0.25 1.66
N ASP A 72 2.75 0.89 1.06
CA ASP A 72 2.61 2.22 0.45
C ASP A 72 1.60 2.22 -0.70
N CYS A 73 1.51 1.11 -1.43
CA CYS A 73 0.59 0.93 -2.54
C CYS A 73 -0.73 0.26 -2.14
N HIS A 74 -0.69 -0.76 -1.26
CA HIS A 74 -1.83 -1.62 -0.98
C HIS A 74 -2.67 -1.17 0.22
N LEU A 75 -2.08 -0.47 1.19
CA LEU A 75 -2.81 0.01 2.35
C LEU A 75 -3.25 1.46 2.18
N LYS A 76 -4.46 1.74 2.64
CA LYS A 76 -4.96 3.10 2.71
C LYS A 76 -4.22 3.87 3.81
N ASN A 77 -3.89 5.12 3.56
CA ASN A 77 -3.28 6.01 4.55
C ASN A 77 -1.88 5.61 5.08
N GLU A 78 -1.17 4.64 4.47
CA GLU A 78 0.20 4.33 4.91
C GLU A 78 1.13 5.54 4.74
N SER A 79 0.97 6.32 3.67
CA SER A 79 1.70 7.56 3.43
C SER A 79 1.35 8.70 4.40
N ASN A 80 0.28 8.57 5.19
CA ASN A 80 -0.28 9.60 6.06
C ASN A 80 -0.21 9.26 7.55
N HIS A 81 0.74 8.40 8.01
CA HIS A 81 0.78 7.98 9.41
C HIS A 81 0.98 9.09 10.43
N PHE A 82 1.29 10.29 10.00
CA PHE A 82 1.42 11.45 10.89
C PHE A 82 0.25 12.44 10.79
N ALA A 83 -0.76 12.16 9.98
CA ALA A 83 -1.86 13.10 9.75
C ALA A 83 -2.84 13.22 10.95
N GLY A 84 -2.83 12.27 11.87
CA GLY A 84 -3.60 12.35 13.11
C GLY A 84 -4.07 11.00 13.66
N PRO A 85 -4.66 10.97 14.87
CA PRO A 85 -5.09 9.72 15.52
C PRO A 85 -6.21 8.99 14.75
N ILE A 86 -7.05 9.70 14.01
CA ILE A 86 -8.12 9.11 13.22
C ILE A 86 -7.54 8.36 12.02
N ASP A 87 -6.54 8.93 11.34
CA ASP A 87 -5.88 8.31 10.20
C ASP A 87 -5.08 7.09 10.62
N TYR A 88 -4.44 7.16 11.80
CA TYR A 88 -3.74 6.01 12.37
C TYR A 88 -4.70 4.85 12.71
N THR A 89 -5.89 5.17 13.23
CA THR A 89 -6.92 4.15 13.49
C THR A 89 -7.41 3.52 12.20
N ALA A 90 -7.62 4.30 11.15
CA ALA A 90 -8.01 3.80 9.82
C ALA A 90 -6.92 2.89 9.22
N LEU A 91 -5.64 3.25 9.39
CA LEU A 91 -4.51 2.41 9.00
C LEU A 91 -4.49 1.07 9.75
N LEU A 92 -4.71 1.08 11.07
CA LEU A 92 -4.78 -0.14 11.87
C LEU A 92 -5.90 -1.07 11.41
N ILE A 93 -7.06 -0.52 11.09
CA ILE A 93 -8.21 -1.28 10.56
C ILE A 93 -7.86 -1.89 9.20
N ASP A 94 -7.29 -1.11 8.29
CA ASP A 94 -6.87 -1.60 6.98
C ASP A 94 -5.83 -2.72 7.09
N LYS A 95 -4.83 -2.57 7.97
CA LYS A 95 -3.83 -3.62 8.25
C LYS A 95 -4.46 -4.87 8.84
N ALA A 96 -5.39 -4.72 9.77
CA ALA A 96 -6.10 -5.85 10.37
C ALA A 96 -6.95 -6.61 9.33
N ILE A 97 -7.65 -5.90 8.44
CA ILE A 97 -8.45 -6.50 7.38
C ILE A 97 -7.55 -7.21 6.35
N ALA A 98 -6.48 -6.56 5.89
CA ALA A 98 -5.56 -7.13 4.92
C ALA A 98 -4.83 -8.35 5.51
N GLY A 99 -4.32 -8.24 6.73
CA GLY A 99 -3.64 -9.31 7.45
C GLY A 99 -4.54 -10.53 7.71
N SER A 100 -5.79 -10.31 8.14
CA SER A 100 -6.73 -11.41 8.36
C SER A 100 -7.08 -12.14 7.06
N LYS A 101 -7.28 -11.44 5.95
CA LYS A 101 -7.52 -12.06 4.65
C LYS A 101 -6.32 -12.90 4.20
N SER A 102 -5.11 -12.39 4.35
CA SER A 102 -3.89 -13.10 4.00
C SER A 102 -3.68 -14.34 4.87
N LEU A 103 -3.84 -14.21 6.19
CA LEU A 103 -3.73 -15.32 7.14
C LEU A 103 -4.78 -16.41 6.84
N PHE A 104 -6.00 -16.02 6.54
CA PHE A 104 -7.07 -16.96 6.19
C PHE A 104 -6.78 -17.68 4.86
N GLY A 105 -6.19 -16.98 3.90
CA GLY A 105 -5.72 -17.53 2.64
C GLY A 105 -4.59 -18.55 2.84
N GLU A 106 -3.63 -18.25 3.73
CA GLU A 106 -2.55 -19.17 4.10
C GLU A 106 -3.08 -20.45 4.76
N ILE A 107 -3.94 -20.32 5.78
CA ILE A 107 -4.53 -21.46 6.49
C ILE A 107 -5.32 -22.37 5.54
N ARG A 108 -6.03 -21.79 4.57
CA ARG A 108 -6.77 -22.54 3.56
C ARG A 108 -5.91 -23.09 2.42
N GLY A 109 -4.66 -22.68 2.32
CA GLY A 109 -3.75 -23.09 1.25
C GLY A 109 -4.20 -22.63 -0.12
N THR A 110 -4.94 -21.51 -0.21
CA THR A 110 -5.48 -20.98 -1.49
C THR A 110 -4.38 -20.52 -2.43
N MET A 111 -3.22 -20.15 -1.89
CA MET A 111 -2.05 -19.65 -2.61
C MET A 111 -0.77 -20.40 -2.21
N SER A 112 -0.90 -21.63 -1.75
CA SER A 112 0.20 -22.42 -1.17
C SER A 112 1.27 -22.86 -2.17
N THR A 113 1.01 -22.79 -3.46
CA THR A 113 2.00 -23.14 -4.50
C THR A 113 2.10 -22.04 -5.56
N PRO A 114 3.25 -21.92 -6.26
CA PRO A 114 3.43 -20.94 -7.34
C PRO A 114 2.35 -21.03 -8.43
N GLU A 115 1.90 -22.25 -8.76
CA GLU A 115 0.86 -22.47 -9.78
C GLU A 115 -0.47 -21.85 -9.34
N LYS A 116 -0.89 -22.07 -8.09
CA LYS A 116 -2.10 -21.46 -7.52
C LYS A 116 -1.99 -19.94 -7.47
N GLN A 117 -0.81 -19.42 -7.13
CA GLN A 117 -0.55 -17.98 -7.13
C GLN A 117 -0.71 -17.38 -8.54
N ILE A 118 -0.21 -18.08 -9.56
CA ILE A 118 -0.33 -17.66 -10.96
C ILE A 118 -1.78 -17.73 -11.42
N GLU A 119 -2.49 -18.80 -11.09
CA GLU A 119 -3.91 -19.00 -11.45
C GLU A 119 -4.82 -17.93 -10.85
N LYS A 120 -4.61 -17.59 -9.57
CA LYS A 120 -5.42 -16.59 -8.85
C LYS A 120 -5.08 -15.14 -9.18
N ARG A 121 -3.96 -14.90 -9.80
CA ARG A 121 -3.46 -13.54 -10.07
C ARG A 121 -4.43 -12.65 -10.85
N PRO A 122 -5.08 -13.06 -11.94
CA PRO A 122 -5.98 -12.18 -12.68
C PRO A 122 -7.16 -11.67 -11.81
N GLU A 123 -7.72 -12.54 -10.97
CA GLU A 123 -8.79 -12.20 -10.04
C GLU A 123 -8.31 -11.18 -9.00
N MET A 124 -7.16 -11.45 -8.40
CA MET A 124 -6.56 -10.57 -7.37
C MET A 124 -6.12 -9.23 -7.95
N ALA A 125 -5.53 -9.23 -9.15
CA ALA A 125 -5.13 -8.00 -9.84
C ALA A 125 -6.35 -7.11 -10.15
N THR A 126 -7.44 -7.71 -10.60
CA THR A 126 -8.70 -6.99 -10.86
C THR A 126 -9.27 -6.38 -9.57
N ALA A 127 -9.25 -7.13 -8.47
CA ALA A 127 -9.72 -6.63 -7.17
C ALA A 127 -8.86 -5.47 -6.65
N VAL A 128 -7.54 -5.56 -6.75
CA VAL A 128 -6.62 -4.48 -6.36
C VAL A 128 -6.76 -3.27 -7.28
N HIS A 129 -6.88 -3.48 -8.58
CA HIS A 129 -7.09 -2.40 -9.54
C HIS A 129 -8.37 -1.61 -9.22
N GLN A 130 -9.49 -2.30 -8.93
CA GLN A 130 -10.73 -1.66 -8.50
C GLN A 130 -10.55 -0.85 -7.21
N GLN A 131 -9.81 -1.39 -6.22
CA GLN A 131 -9.49 -0.64 -5.00
C GLN A 131 -8.68 0.64 -5.30
N MET A 132 -7.76 0.60 -6.24
CA MET A 132 -6.98 1.78 -6.65
C MET A 132 -7.88 2.83 -7.31
N ILE A 133 -8.80 2.42 -8.20
CA ILE A 133 -9.79 3.29 -8.82
C ILE A 133 -10.69 3.95 -7.77
N ASP A 134 -11.22 3.16 -6.83
CA ASP A 134 -12.11 3.65 -5.77
C ASP A 134 -11.44 4.69 -4.88
N ARG A 135 -10.14 4.53 -4.64
CA ARG A 135 -9.29 5.46 -3.88
C ARG A 135 -8.72 6.60 -4.73
N ASN A 136 -9.13 6.74 -5.99
CA ASN A 136 -8.59 7.73 -6.94
C ASN A 136 -7.06 7.71 -7.04
N PHE A 137 -6.46 6.51 -6.99
CA PHE A 137 -5.02 6.30 -7.03
C PHE A 137 -4.24 7.14 -5.99
N SER A 138 -4.81 7.33 -4.79
CA SER A 138 -4.19 8.10 -3.72
C SER A 138 -2.79 7.61 -3.36
N ALA A 139 -2.54 6.31 -3.43
CA ALA A 139 -1.21 5.72 -3.23
C ALA A 139 -0.16 6.26 -4.22
N CYS A 140 -0.52 6.36 -5.50
CA CYS A 140 0.36 6.92 -6.52
C CYS A 140 0.58 8.42 -6.29
N ARG A 141 -0.50 9.15 -6.03
CA ARG A 141 -0.51 10.61 -5.85
C ARG A 141 0.21 11.06 -4.58
N GLY A 142 0.37 10.19 -3.60
CA GLY A 142 1.13 10.47 -2.38
C GLY A 142 2.61 10.74 -2.63
N CYS A 143 3.18 10.14 -3.67
CA CYS A 143 4.58 10.32 -4.05
C CYS A 143 4.76 11.01 -5.40
N HIS A 144 3.79 10.86 -6.31
CA HIS A 144 3.85 11.40 -7.68
C HIS A 144 3.01 12.66 -7.83
N ASP A 145 3.68 13.79 -8.08
CA ASP A 145 3.04 15.01 -8.56
C ASP A 145 2.90 14.93 -10.09
N VAL A 146 1.74 14.43 -10.52
CA VAL A 146 1.48 14.15 -11.94
C VAL A 146 1.50 15.40 -12.81
N GLU A 147 1.21 16.60 -12.25
CA GLU A 147 1.24 17.87 -12.99
C GLU A 147 2.66 18.30 -13.32
N ARG A 148 3.65 17.82 -12.54
CA ARG A 148 5.08 18.08 -12.77
C ARG A 148 5.78 17.00 -13.60
N MET A 149 5.08 15.94 -14.00
CA MET A 149 5.64 14.90 -14.86
C MET A 149 5.75 15.38 -16.30
N TYR A 150 6.73 16.22 -16.55
CA TYR A 150 7.05 16.77 -17.87
C TYR A 150 8.44 16.34 -18.31
N ASP A 151 8.52 15.72 -19.48
CA ASP A 151 9.78 15.43 -20.17
C ASP A 151 9.80 16.23 -21.50
N PRO A 152 10.71 17.19 -21.67
CA PRO A 152 10.82 17.97 -22.91
C PRO A 152 11.02 17.09 -24.16
N LYS A 153 11.62 15.91 -24.00
CA LYS A 153 11.81 14.94 -25.08
C LYS A 153 10.54 14.16 -25.44
N LYS A 154 9.52 14.23 -24.56
CA LYS A 154 8.25 13.50 -24.70
C LYS A 154 7.06 14.42 -24.39
N PRO A 155 6.86 15.49 -25.19
CA PRO A 155 5.86 16.53 -24.88
C PRO A 155 4.44 16.00 -24.79
N LEU A 156 4.09 14.96 -25.56
CA LEU A 156 2.78 14.34 -25.50
C LEU A 156 2.49 13.70 -24.13
N ILE A 157 3.48 13.05 -23.52
CA ILE A 157 3.35 12.45 -22.20
C ILE A 157 3.10 13.53 -21.16
N GLY A 158 3.85 14.64 -21.23
CA GLY A 158 3.63 15.79 -20.36
C GLY A 158 2.23 16.39 -20.50
N ALA A 159 1.73 16.50 -21.73
CA ALA A 159 0.37 17.00 -21.99
C ALA A 159 -0.72 16.07 -21.41
N ILE A 160 -0.54 14.74 -21.51
CA ILE A 160 -1.45 13.75 -20.92
C ILE A 160 -1.46 13.91 -19.39
N HIS A 161 -0.30 13.95 -18.74
CA HIS A 161 -0.22 14.03 -17.27
C HIS A 161 -0.75 15.35 -16.71
N LYS A 162 -0.61 16.46 -17.46
CA LYS A 162 -1.13 17.77 -17.05
C LYS A 162 -2.65 17.80 -16.82
N GLY A 163 -3.40 16.96 -17.54
CA GLY A 163 -4.85 16.81 -17.36
C GLY A 163 -5.26 15.83 -16.26
N MET A 164 -4.30 15.24 -15.55
CA MET A 164 -4.52 14.16 -14.59
C MET A 164 -4.34 14.58 -13.12
N GLY A 165 -4.31 15.89 -12.84
CA GLY A 165 -4.16 16.45 -11.50
C GLY A 165 -5.28 16.03 -10.53
N PRO A 166 -5.17 16.39 -9.24
CA PRO A 166 -6.15 16.02 -8.22
C PRO A 166 -7.56 16.56 -8.49
N ASN A 167 -7.66 17.63 -9.31
CA ASN A 167 -8.91 18.26 -9.70
C ASN A 167 -9.38 17.82 -11.10
N ALA A 168 -8.83 16.73 -11.65
CA ALA A 168 -9.25 16.22 -12.95
C ALA A 168 -10.75 15.86 -12.92
N GLU A 169 -11.51 16.32 -13.92
CA GLU A 169 -12.94 16.04 -14.02
C GLU A 169 -13.26 14.55 -14.17
N LYS A 170 -12.36 13.78 -14.75
CA LYS A 170 -12.48 12.33 -14.91
C LYS A 170 -11.51 11.62 -13.97
N LYS A 171 -11.96 10.53 -13.36
CA LYS A 171 -11.10 9.62 -12.62
C LYS A 171 -10.04 9.05 -13.56
N VAL A 172 -8.78 9.25 -13.21
CA VAL A 172 -7.65 8.79 -14.00
C VAL A 172 -7.24 7.41 -13.55
N ASP A 173 -7.06 6.50 -14.51
CA ASP A 173 -6.55 5.16 -14.27
C ASP A 173 -5.05 5.09 -14.60
N CYS A 174 -4.22 5.21 -13.55
CA CYS A 174 -2.77 5.18 -13.71
C CYS A 174 -2.28 3.82 -14.22
N LEU A 175 -2.89 2.72 -13.76
CA LEU A 175 -2.48 1.36 -14.13
C LEU A 175 -2.87 0.98 -15.56
N ALA A 176 -3.83 1.67 -16.17
CA ALA A 176 -4.16 1.47 -17.57
C ALA A 176 -2.97 1.72 -18.51
N CYS A 177 -2.13 2.71 -18.16
CA CYS A 177 -0.92 3.04 -18.91
C CYS A 177 0.37 2.52 -18.25
N HIS A 178 0.34 2.27 -16.93
CA HIS A 178 1.47 1.80 -16.13
C HIS A 178 1.21 0.42 -15.47
N PRO A 179 0.88 -0.62 -16.25
CA PRO A 179 0.43 -1.90 -15.70
C PRO A 179 1.52 -2.67 -14.93
N THR A 180 2.79 -2.32 -15.11
CA THR A 180 3.94 -2.95 -14.45
C THR A 180 4.49 -2.12 -13.30
N ALA A 181 3.87 -0.98 -12.95
CA ALA A 181 4.39 -0.06 -11.96
C ALA A 181 4.70 -0.72 -10.60
N GLY A 182 3.82 -1.57 -10.09
CA GLY A 182 4.03 -2.27 -8.81
C GLY A 182 4.77 -3.59 -8.94
N HIS A 183 4.44 -4.37 -9.95
CA HIS A 183 4.93 -5.75 -10.11
C HIS A 183 5.28 -6.04 -11.57
N ASN A 184 6.52 -6.43 -11.84
CA ASN A 184 6.95 -6.85 -13.16
C ASN A 184 7.00 -8.37 -13.24
N TYR A 185 5.91 -8.97 -13.72
CA TYR A 185 5.80 -10.41 -13.95
C TYR A 185 6.41 -10.88 -15.28
N GLY A 186 6.96 -9.96 -16.09
CA GLY A 186 7.42 -10.26 -17.44
C GLY A 186 6.30 -10.34 -18.51
N TYR A 187 5.06 -10.09 -18.12
CA TYR A 187 3.91 -9.94 -19.00
C TYR A 187 2.94 -8.90 -18.45
N VAL A 188 2.20 -8.27 -19.35
CA VAL A 188 1.22 -7.25 -19.02
C VAL A 188 -0.12 -7.92 -18.75
N ILE A 189 -0.74 -7.64 -17.60
CA ILE A 189 -2.14 -7.96 -17.36
C ILE A 189 -2.94 -6.91 -18.14
N PRO A 190 -3.75 -7.28 -19.15
CA PRO A 190 -4.47 -6.31 -19.95
C PRO A 190 -5.59 -5.69 -19.09
N PHE A 191 -5.37 -4.48 -18.63
CA PHE A 191 -6.44 -3.63 -18.08
C PHE A 191 -7.15 -2.97 -19.27
N LYS A 192 -8.47 -3.10 -19.35
CA LYS A 192 -9.29 -2.66 -20.50
C LYS A 192 -9.25 -1.15 -20.80
N ALA A 193 -8.60 -0.34 -19.96
CA ALA A 193 -8.84 1.10 -19.92
C ALA A 193 -7.94 1.96 -20.82
N CYS A 194 -6.79 1.47 -21.29
CA CYS A 194 -5.93 2.30 -22.15
C CYS A 194 -6.56 2.58 -23.54
N LEU A 195 -7.50 1.75 -23.97
CA LEU A 195 -8.21 1.92 -25.26
C LEU A 195 -9.34 2.94 -25.22
N LEU A 196 -9.83 3.32 -24.02
CA LEU A 196 -10.91 4.30 -23.90
C LEU A 196 -10.45 5.76 -24.05
N TYR A 197 -9.15 6.02 -23.94
CA TYR A 197 -8.59 7.37 -24.10
C TYR A 197 -8.23 7.73 -25.54
N THR A 198 -8.18 6.75 -26.43
CA THR A 198 -7.82 6.97 -27.84
C THR A 198 -9.03 7.10 -28.75
N SER A 199 -10.24 6.72 -28.31
CA SER A 199 -11.43 6.75 -29.16
C SER A 199 -12.18 8.10 -29.12
N ASP A 200 -11.95 8.95 -28.11
CA ASP A 200 -12.63 10.24 -27.97
C ASP A 200 -11.74 11.46 -28.34
N ALA A 201 -10.56 11.21 -28.92
CA ALA A 201 -9.61 12.24 -29.34
C ALA A 201 -9.46 12.31 -30.88
N ALA A 202 -10.46 11.84 -31.62
CA ALA A 202 -10.55 11.98 -33.08
C ALA A 202 -11.69 12.92 -33.46
#